data_7e797a859135522ed2626c4b11c5c553
#
_entry.id   7e797a859135522ed2626c4b11c5c553
#
_cell.length_a   1.000
_cell.length_b   1.000
_cell.length_c   1.000
_cell.angle_alpha   90.00
_cell.angle_beta   90.00
_cell.angle_gamma   90.00
#
_symmetry.space_group_name_H-M   'P 1'
#
loop_
_entity.id
_entity.type
_entity.pdbx_description
1 polymer ?
#
loop_
_entity_poly.entity_id
_entity_poly.type
_entity_poly.pdbx_seq_one_letter_code
_entity_poly.pdbx_strand_id
1 'polypeptide(L)'
;IATYQVMTKKKNGVYAHLDLFDTHDWGLIIYDEVHLLPAPIFRFTADIQSRRRLGLTATLVREDGMEGEVFSLIGPKRFDVPWKEIEAQGYIAPAECIEVRVNLTEAERLAYATAEPEERYRYCATTRTKRNVVEEIVAHHANEQILVIGQYLDQLDDLSETLGVPVIKGDTPQKAVSYTHLRAHETLMN
;
A
#
# COMPACT_ATOMS: atom_id res chain seq x y z
N ILE A 1 -18.21 2.26 -11.47
CA ILE A 1 -16.99 2.09 -10.64
C ILE A 1 -16.96 3.23 -9.63
N ALA A 2 -16.71 2.91 -8.37
CA ALA A 2 -16.60 3.89 -7.29
C ALA A 2 -15.48 3.48 -6.32
N THR A 3 -14.81 4.45 -5.68
CA THR A 3 -13.84 4.17 -4.61
C THR A 3 -14.56 4.03 -3.28
N TYR A 4 -13.96 3.29 -2.34
CA TYR A 4 -14.50 3.15 -0.99
C TYR A 4 -14.65 4.51 -0.29
N GLN A 5 -13.72 5.43 -0.51
CA GLN A 5 -13.74 6.78 0.08
C GLN A 5 -14.96 7.60 -0.40
N VAL A 6 -15.31 7.51 -1.68
CA VAL A 6 -16.51 8.18 -2.22
C VAL A 6 -17.77 7.62 -1.57
N MET A 7 -17.85 6.29 -1.40
CA MET A 7 -18.99 5.62 -0.82
C MET A 7 -19.19 5.95 0.66
N THR A 8 -18.08 6.18 1.39
CA THR A 8 -18.12 6.53 2.83
C THR A 8 -18.15 8.01 3.13
N LYS A 9 -18.15 8.86 2.09
CA LYS A 9 -18.22 10.31 2.28
C LYS A 9 -19.55 10.72 2.86
N LYS A 10 -19.52 11.34 4.05
CA LYS A 10 -20.71 11.94 4.69
C LYS A 10 -20.89 13.38 4.26
N LYS A 11 -22.13 13.75 3.96
CA LYS A 11 -22.58 15.13 3.79
C LYS A 11 -23.68 15.38 4.81
N ASN A 12 -23.50 16.34 5.71
CA ASN A 12 -24.43 16.63 6.81
C ASN A 12 -24.75 15.39 7.69
N GLY A 13 -23.74 14.55 7.95
CA GLY A 13 -23.92 13.35 8.78
C GLY A 13 -24.47 12.12 8.05
N VAL A 14 -24.98 12.27 6.83
CA VAL A 14 -25.56 11.20 6.03
C VAL A 14 -24.60 10.80 4.92
N TYR A 15 -24.53 9.52 4.58
CA TYR A 15 -23.74 9.03 3.46
C TYR A 15 -24.37 9.44 2.12
N ALA A 16 -23.68 10.29 1.38
CA ALA A 16 -24.24 10.99 0.23
C ALA A 16 -24.55 10.10 -0.99
N HIS A 17 -24.00 8.88 -1.02
CA HIS A 17 -24.06 8.03 -2.21
C HIS A 17 -24.64 6.63 -1.97
N LEU A 18 -25.16 6.35 -0.77
CA LEU A 18 -25.71 5.02 -0.49
C LEU A 18 -27.03 4.76 -1.22
N ASP A 19 -27.84 5.78 -1.42
CA ASP A 19 -29.12 5.66 -2.15
C ASP A 19 -28.92 5.09 -3.57
N LEU A 20 -27.68 5.20 -4.13
CA LEU A 20 -27.37 4.63 -5.44
C LEU A 20 -27.56 3.11 -5.46
N PHE A 21 -27.35 2.45 -4.34
CA PHE A 21 -27.49 0.99 -4.26
C PHE A 21 -28.94 0.53 -4.22
N ASP A 22 -29.84 1.37 -3.78
CA ASP A 22 -31.29 1.09 -3.70
C ASP A 22 -32.02 1.44 -5.00
N THR A 23 -31.35 2.17 -5.92
CA THR A 23 -31.98 2.62 -7.17
C THR A 23 -32.03 1.56 -8.26
N HIS A 24 -31.27 0.48 -8.13
CA HIS A 24 -31.16 -0.56 -9.17
C HIS A 24 -31.10 -1.96 -8.53
N ASP A 25 -31.63 -2.95 -9.23
CA ASP A 25 -31.46 -4.39 -8.90
C ASP A 25 -30.07 -4.85 -9.37
N TRP A 26 -29.07 -4.73 -8.50
CA TRP A 26 -27.69 -5.08 -8.82
C TRP A 26 -27.49 -6.59 -8.92
N GLY A 27 -27.11 -7.08 -10.11
CA GLY A 27 -26.83 -8.50 -10.32
C GLY A 27 -25.52 -8.97 -9.71
N LEU A 28 -24.49 -8.11 -9.69
CA LEU A 28 -23.15 -8.43 -9.21
C LEU A 28 -22.48 -7.16 -8.63
N ILE A 29 -21.84 -7.32 -7.48
CA ILE A 29 -20.92 -6.33 -6.91
C ILE A 29 -19.54 -6.95 -6.85
N ILE A 30 -18.52 -6.22 -7.34
CA ILE A 30 -17.12 -6.59 -7.27
C ILE A 30 -16.41 -5.66 -6.30
N TYR A 31 -15.76 -6.24 -5.31
CA TYR A 31 -14.93 -5.55 -4.32
C TYR A 31 -13.47 -5.80 -4.66
N ASP A 32 -12.78 -4.77 -5.10
CA ASP A 32 -11.34 -4.81 -5.31
C ASP A 32 -10.62 -4.52 -3.99
N GLU A 33 -9.45 -5.14 -3.78
CA GLU A 33 -8.69 -5.08 -2.52
C GLU A 33 -9.58 -5.32 -1.29
N VAL A 34 -10.35 -6.41 -1.34
CA VAL A 34 -11.38 -6.70 -0.33
C VAL A 34 -10.84 -6.82 1.10
N HIS A 35 -9.54 -7.13 1.26
CA HIS A 35 -8.87 -7.15 2.57
C HIS A 35 -8.75 -5.77 3.22
N LEU A 36 -8.79 -4.68 2.41
CA LEU A 36 -8.74 -3.29 2.90
C LEU A 36 -10.12 -2.72 3.26
N LEU A 37 -11.19 -3.51 3.15
CA LEU A 37 -12.55 -3.03 3.47
C LEU A 37 -12.59 -2.54 4.93
N PRO A 38 -12.75 -1.23 5.17
CA PRO A 38 -12.89 -0.72 6.53
C PRO A 38 -14.17 -1.24 7.19
N ALA A 39 -14.15 -1.48 8.50
CA ALA A 39 -15.30 -1.99 9.25
C ALA A 39 -16.62 -1.21 9.04
N PRO A 40 -16.63 0.14 8.89
CA PRO A 40 -17.84 0.86 8.54
C PRO A 40 -18.38 0.51 7.15
N ILE A 41 -17.51 0.36 6.15
CA ILE A 41 -17.89 -0.02 4.79
C ILE A 41 -18.43 -1.45 4.79
N PHE A 42 -17.83 -2.31 5.59
CA PHE A 42 -18.24 -3.70 5.73
C PHE A 42 -19.72 -3.81 6.12
N ARG A 43 -20.17 -3.02 7.09
CA ARG A 43 -21.59 -2.97 7.52
C ARG A 43 -22.50 -2.48 6.40
N PHE A 44 -22.08 -1.46 5.67
CA PHE A 44 -22.85 -0.94 4.55
C PHE A 44 -23.00 -1.95 3.41
N THR A 45 -21.91 -2.61 3.05
CA THR A 45 -21.93 -3.58 1.95
C THR A 45 -22.74 -4.83 2.30
N ALA A 46 -22.89 -5.13 3.60
CA ALA A 46 -23.79 -6.19 4.04
C ALA A 46 -25.28 -5.82 3.75
N ASP A 47 -25.63 -4.54 3.87
CA ASP A 47 -26.99 -4.04 3.63
C ASP A 47 -27.31 -3.89 2.13
N ILE A 48 -26.27 -3.76 1.27
CA ILE A 48 -26.49 -3.67 -0.18
C ILE A 48 -27.04 -4.98 -0.72
N GLN A 49 -28.25 -4.92 -1.26
CA GLN A 49 -28.87 -6.08 -1.91
C GLN A 49 -28.27 -6.32 -3.29
N SER A 50 -27.46 -7.35 -3.41
CA SER A 50 -27.03 -7.86 -4.71
C SER A 50 -27.11 -9.39 -4.74
N ARG A 51 -27.45 -9.93 -5.92
CA ARG A 51 -27.57 -11.38 -6.09
C ARG A 51 -26.24 -12.12 -5.96
N ARG A 52 -25.15 -11.48 -6.33
CA ARG A 52 -23.80 -12.05 -6.31
C ARG A 52 -22.78 -11.05 -5.83
N ARG A 53 -21.77 -11.56 -5.13
CA ARG A 53 -20.64 -10.77 -4.64
C ARG A 53 -19.35 -11.46 -5.03
N LEU A 54 -18.35 -10.68 -5.45
CA LEU A 54 -17.03 -11.15 -5.79
C LEU A 54 -16.00 -10.26 -5.09
N GLY A 55 -15.12 -10.85 -4.32
CA GLY A 55 -13.98 -10.18 -3.71
C GLY A 55 -12.69 -10.53 -4.44
N LEU A 56 -11.89 -9.54 -4.77
CA LEU A 56 -10.56 -9.67 -5.34
C LEU A 56 -9.52 -9.17 -4.34
N THR A 57 -8.42 -9.90 -4.20
CA THR A 57 -7.31 -9.49 -3.37
C THR A 57 -6.04 -10.27 -3.73
N ALA A 58 -4.90 -9.63 -3.71
CA ALA A 58 -3.61 -10.29 -3.83
C ALA A 58 -3.19 -10.95 -2.49
N THR A 59 -3.63 -10.40 -1.37
CA THR A 59 -3.32 -10.89 -0.03
C THR A 59 -4.59 -11.00 0.80
N LEU A 60 -4.86 -12.17 1.39
CA LEU A 60 -6.03 -12.36 2.24
C LEU A 60 -5.72 -12.16 3.73
N VAL A 61 -4.52 -11.72 4.05
CA VAL A 61 -4.11 -11.42 5.43
C VAL A 61 -4.52 -10.01 5.79
N ARG A 62 -5.32 -9.86 6.83
CA ARG A 62 -5.70 -8.56 7.40
C ARG A 62 -4.86 -8.27 8.65
N GLU A 63 -4.42 -7.04 8.80
CA GLU A 63 -3.64 -6.60 9.96
C GLU A 63 -4.42 -6.73 11.28
N ASP A 64 -5.76 -6.65 11.20
CA ASP A 64 -6.68 -6.76 12.35
C ASP A 64 -7.13 -8.20 12.65
N GLY A 65 -6.71 -9.20 11.87
CA GLY A 65 -7.09 -10.60 12.05
C GLY A 65 -8.57 -10.91 11.75
N MET A 66 -9.27 -10.01 11.06
CA MET A 66 -10.71 -10.10 10.79
C MET A 66 -11.03 -10.71 9.42
N GLU A 67 -10.22 -11.64 8.93
CA GLU A 67 -10.45 -12.33 7.64
C GLU A 67 -11.81 -13.03 7.59
N GLY A 68 -12.28 -13.52 8.74
CA GLY A 68 -13.59 -14.18 8.87
C GLY A 68 -14.76 -13.28 8.45
N GLU A 69 -14.65 -11.97 8.61
CA GLU A 69 -15.67 -11.03 8.17
C GLU A 69 -15.77 -10.97 6.64
N VAL A 70 -14.62 -11.01 5.93
CA VAL A 70 -14.58 -11.04 4.47
C VAL A 70 -15.30 -12.28 3.94
N PHE A 71 -15.02 -13.44 4.53
CA PHE A 71 -15.69 -14.69 4.16
C PHE A 71 -17.18 -14.65 4.44
N SER A 72 -17.61 -14.03 5.54
CA SER A 72 -19.03 -13.90 5.87
C SER A 72 -19.79 -13.01 4.88
N LEU A 73 -19.16 -11.97 4.37
CA LEU A 73 -19.77 -11.02 3.44
C LEU A 73 -19.76 -11.53 1.98
N ILE A 74 -18.63 -12.04 1.53
CA ILE A 74 -18.39 -12.36 0.12
C ILE A 74 -18.60 -13.86 -0.13
N GLY A 75 -18.17 -14.70 0.80
CA GLY A 75 -18.14 -16.15 0.66
C GLY A 75 -16.72 -16.71 0.72
N PRO A 76 -16.58 -18.04 0.64
CA PRO A 76 -15.30 -18.69 0.76
C PRO A 76 -14.38 -18.40 -0.43
N LYS A 77 -13.07 -18.47 -0.18
CA LYS A 77 -12.03 -18.39 -1.23
C LYS A 77 -12.29 -19.47 -2.30
N ARG A 78 -12.44 -19.04 -3.54
CA ARG A 78 -12.78 -19.91 -4.69
C ARG A 78 -11.60 -20.14 -5.61
N PHE A 79 -10.68 -19.19 -5.66
CA PHE A 79 -9.56 -19.21 -6.57
C PHE A 79 -8.34 -18.61 -5.91
N ASP A 80 -7.18 -19.22 -6.12
CA ASP A 80 -5.89 -18.78 -5.64
C ASP A 80 -4.82 -19.23 -6.62
N VAL A 81 -3.95 -18.32 -7.00
CA VAL A 81 -2.79 -18.63 -7.83
C VAL A 81 -1.55 -18.13 -7.11
N PRO A 82 -0.63 -19.03 -6.74
CA PRO A 82 0.64 -18.63 -6.19
C PRO A 82 1.39 -17.69 -7.15
N TRP A 83 1.92 -16.59 -6.63
CA TRP A 83 2.62 -15.60 -7.45
C TRP A 83 3.77 -16.20 -8.29
N LYS A 84 4.45 -17.24 -7.77
CA LYS A 84 5.50 -17.97 -8.49
C LYS A 84 5.01 -18.66 -9.76
N GLU A 85 3.74 -19.09 -9.79
CA GLU A 85 3.15 -19.66 -11.01
C GLU A 85 2.90 -18.58 -12.05
N ILE A 86 2.45 -17.39 -11.62
CA ILE A 86 2.21 -16.23 -12.48
C ILE A 86 3.54 -15.70 -13.04
N GLU A 87 4.57 -15.68 -12.21
CA GLU A 87 5.95 -15.35 -12.60
C GLU A 87 6.49 -16.33 -13.63
N ALA A 88 6.37 -17.64 -13.38
CA ALA A 88 6.82 -18.68 -14.31
C ALA A 88 6.11 -18.64 -15.67
N GLN A 89 4.88 -18.12 -15.70
CA GLN A 89 4.09 -17.92 -16.92
C GLN A 89 4.43 -16.60 -17.63
N GLY A 90 5.28 -15.76 -17.06
CA GLY A 90 5.73 -14.49 -17.65
C GLY A 90 4.71 -13.32 -17.53
N TYR A 91 3.65 -13.48 -16.72
CA TYR A 91 2.68 -12.39 -16.50
C TYR A 91 3.19 -11.30 -15.56
N ILE A 92 4.14 -11.62 -14.70
CA ILE A 92 4.84 -10.69 -13.82
C ILE A 92 6.34 -10.87 -13.94
N ALA A 93 7.10 -9.80 -13.72
CA ALA A 93 8.55 -9.86 -13.73
C ALA A 93 9.08 -10.71 -12.56
N PRO A 94 10.20 -11.44 -12.76
CA PRO A 94 10.89 -12.09 -11.66
C PRO A 94 11.28 -11.07 -10.58
N ALA A 95 11.13 -11.45 -9.31
CA ALA A 95 11.54 -10.61 -8.21
C ALA A 95 12.49 -11.35 -7.28
N GLU A 96 13.63 -10.71 -6.97
CA GLU A 96 14.55 -11.11 -5.93
C GLU A 96 14.32 -10.23 -4.70
N CYS A 97 14.00 -10.86 -3.57
CA CYS A 97 13.76 -10.15 -2.31
C CYS A 97 14.98 -10.30 -1.40
N ILE A 98 15.64 -9.18 -1.10
CA ILE A 98 16.82 -9.13 -0.23
C ILE A 98 16.48 -8.41 1.06
N GLU A 99 16.65 -9.08 2.21
CA GLU A 99 16.52 -8.46 3.53
C GLU A 99 17.89 -7.97 4.00
N VAL A 100 18.05 -6.66 4.16
CA VAL A 100 19.26 -6.06 4.73
C VAL A 100 19.01 -5.73 6.20
N ARG A 101 19.66 -6.49 7.09
CA ARG A 101 19.57 -6.26 8.55
C ARG A 101 20.61 -5.26 9.00
N VAL A 102 20.16 -4.15 9.54
CA VAL A 102 21.01 -3.05 10.02
C VAL A 102 21.10 -3.11 11.54
N ASN A 103 22.32 -3.22 12.05
CA ASN A 103 22.56 -3.16 13.49
C ASN A 103 22.64 -1.70 13.95
N LEU A 104 21.91 -1.38 15.00
CA LEU A 104 22.04 -0.09 15.66
C LEU A 104 23.42 0.06 16.31
N THR A 105 24.00 1.24 16.25
CA THR A 105 25.18 1.62 17.04
C THR A 105 24.87 1.57 18.55
N GLU A 106 25.88 1.60 19.39
CA GLU A 106 25.67 1.60 20.84
C GLU A 106 24.85 2.81 21.32
N ALA A 107 25.12 3.99 20.75
CA ALA A 107 24.37 5.21 21.04
C ALA A 107 22.91 5.10 20.58
N GLU A 108 22.65 4.55 19.38
CA GLU A 108 21.30 4.34 18.87
C GLU A 108 20.54 3.29 19.69
N ARG A 109 21.21 2.24 20.17
CA ARG A 109 20.60 1.24 21.07
C ARG A 109 20.18 1.85 22.41
N LEU A 110 21.01 2.71 22.95
CA LEU A 110 20.67 3.42 24.20
C LEU A 110 19.46 4.34 23.99
N ALA A 111 19.44 5.12 22.93
CA ALA A 111 18.32 5.98 22.60
C ALA A 111 17.03 5.19 22.34
N TYR A 112 17.11 4.05 21.62
CA TYR A 112 15.97 3.16 21.44
C TYR A 112 15.43 2.59 22.75
N ALA A 113 16.32 2.19 23.67
CA ALA A 113 15.93 1.63 24.96
C ALA A 113 15.21 2.64 25.86
N THR A 114 15.57 3.91 25.74
CA THR A 114 14.97 5.03 26.51
C THR A 114 13.78 5.68 25.82
N ALA A 115 13.51 5.37 24.55
CA ALA A 115 12.36 5.90 23.81
C ALA A 115 11.05 5.26 24.30
N GLU A 116 9.96 6.05 24.22
CA GLU A 116 8.61 5.55 24.48
C GLU A 116 8.22 4.44 23.50
N PRO A 117 7.43 3.44 23.91
CA PRO A 117 7.09 2.30 23.06
C PRO A 117 6.51 2.68 21.69
N GLU A 118 5.66 3.72 21.64
CA GLU A 118 5.03 4.21 20.41
C GLU A 118 6.04 4.85 19.45
N GLU A 119 7.15 5.40 19.96
CA GLU A 119 8.17 6.09 19.18
C GLU A 119 9.29 5.16 18.70
N ARG A 120 9.43 3.97 19.29
CA ARG A 120 10.53 3.05 18.98
C ARG A 120 10.59 2.63 17.53
N TYR A 121 9.43 2.38 16.92
CA TYR A 121 9.38 2.01 15.50
C TYR A 121 9.85 3.17 14.61
N ARG A 122 9.36 4.39 14.86
CA ARG A 122 9.81 5.59 14.15
C ARG A 122 11.31 5.80 14.32
N TYR A 123 11.80 5.67 15.55
CA TYR A 123 13.23 5.82 15.85
C TYR A 123 14.07 4.86 15.00
N CYS A 124 13.72 3.56 14.99
CA CYS A 124 14.43 2.58 14.16
C CYS A 124 14.33 2.86 12.66
N ALA A 125 13.19 3.36 12.21
CA ALA A 125 12.99 3.68 10.79
C ALA A 125 13.88 4.86 10.33
N THR A 126 14.10 5.85 11.20
CA THR A 126 14.76 7.13 10.85
C THR A 126 16.20 7.23 11.34
N THR A 127 16.84 6.13 11.77
CA THR A 127 18.23 6.16 12.24
C THR A 127 19.20 6.54 11.13
N ARG A 128 20.26 7.23 11.50
CA ARG A 128 21.33 7.61 10.58
C ARG A 128 22.02 6.38 9.96
N THR A 129 22.20 5.33 10.76
CA THR A 129 22.80 4.08 10.28
C THR A 129 21.98 3.47 9.14
N LYS A 130 20.64 3.43 9.27
CA LYS A 130 19.75 2.94 8.23
C LYS A 130 19.78 3.81 6.98
N ARG A 131 19.81 5.14 7.16
CA ARG A 131 19.96 6.09 6.05
C ARG A 131 21.22 5.82 5.25
N ASN A 132 22.38 5.70 5.90
CA ASN A 132 23.65 5.44 5.23
C ASN A 132 23.58 4.15 4.38
N VAL A 133 22.96 3.09 4.89
CA VAL A 133 22.76 1.85 4.13
C VAL A 133 21.88 2.07 2.89
N VAL A 134 20.82 2.87 2.99
CA VAL A 134 19.98 3.23 1.83
C VAL A 134 20.80 4.00 0.80
N GLU A 135 21.61 4.97 1.21
CA GLU A 135 22.49 5.74 0.33
C GLU A 135 23.50 4.82 -0.39
N GLU A 136 24.10 3.86 0.32
CA GLU A 136 25.02 2.88 -0.27
C GLU A 136 24.32 1.97 -1.29
N ILE A 137 23.11 1.50 -0.99
CA ILE A 137 22.33 0.68 -1.92
C ILE A 137 21.99 1.48 -3.18
N VAL A 138 21.54 2.71 -3.04
CA VAL A 138 21.22 3.60 -4.17
C VAL A 138 22.46 3.87 -5.01
N ALA A 139 23.61 4.14 -4.38
CA ALA A 139 24.87 4.36 -5.09
C ALA A 139 25.34 3.10 -5.85
N HIS A 140 25.13 1.91 -5.28
CA HIS A 140 25.48 0.65 -5.94
C HIS A 140 24.66 0.39 -7.21
N HIS A 141 23.41 0.81 -7.20
CA HIS A 141 22.44 0.65 -8.29
C HIS A 141 22.23 1.92 -9.13
N ALA A 142 23.21 2.83 -9.17
CA ALA A 142 23.08 4.16 -9.77
C ALA A 142 22.64 4.17 -11.26
N ASN A 143 22.84 3.07 -11.99
CA ASN A 143 22.46 2.90 -13.39
C ASN A 143 21.09 2.20 -13.56
N GLU A 144 20.38 1.94 -12.48
CA GLU A 144 19.10 1.23 -12.47
C GLU A 144 17.96 2.19 -12.10
N GLN A 145 16.75 1.77 -12.39
CA GLN A 145 15.57 2.50 -11.94
C GLN A 145 15.29 2.13 -10.49
N ILE A 146 15.36 3.11 -9.60
CA ILE A 146 15.21 2.89 -8.16
C ILE A 146 13.97 3.61 -7.65
N LEU A 147 13.15 2.89 -6.89
CA LEU A 147 12.05 3.45 -6.11
C LEU A 147 12.31 3.20 -4.62
N VAL A 148 12.50 4.27 -3.85
CA VAL A 148 12.62 4.20 -2.39
C VAL A 148 11.25 4.48 -1.76
N ILE A 149 10.74 3.53 -0.99
CA ILE A 149 9.47 3.66 -0.27
C ILE A 149 9.75 3.77 1.22
N GLY A 150 9.23 4.81 1.86
CA GLY A 150 9.35 5.05 3.29
C GLY A 150 8.00 5.39 3.92
N GLN A 151 7.89 5.22 5.23
CA GLN A 151 6.68 5.50 5.99
C GLN A 151 6.63 6.93 6.54
N TYR A 152 7.78 7.52 6.83
CA TYR A 152 7.88 8.84 7.46
C TYR A 152 8.30 9.91 6.46
N LEU A 153 7.54 10.99 6.40
CA LEU A 153 7.78 12.08 5.44
C LEU A 153 9.11 12.78 5.69
N ASP A 154 9.47 13.01 6.94
CA ASP A 154 10.76 13.60 7.33
C ASP A 154 11.95 12.75 6.85
N GLN A 155 11.85 11.43 6.94
CA GLN A 155 12.86 10.51 6.41
C GLN A 155 12.97 10.61 4.88
N LEU A 156 11.84 10.67 4.19
CA LEU A 156 11.81 10.76 2.73
C LEU A 156 12.33 12.12 2.25
N ASP A 157 12.03 13.21 2.98
CA ASP A 157 12.53 14.54 2.67
C ASP A 157 14.04 14.60 2.80
N ASP A 158 14.60 14.07 3.89
CA ASP A 158 16.02 14.00 4.14
C ASP A 158 16.76 13.16 3.08
N LEU A 159 16.20 12.01 2.69
CA LEU A 159 16.74 11.20 1.59
C LEU A 159 16.64 11.91 0.24
N SER A 160 15.53 12.59 -0.04
CA SER A 160 15.33 13.37 -1.25
C SER A 160 16.38 14.49 -1.39
N GLU A 161 16.63 15.21 -0.31
CA GLU A 161 17.65 16.26 -0.27
C GLU A 161 19.06 15.70 -0.49
N THR A 162 19.38 14.60 0.19
CA THR A 162 20.71 13.97 0.12
C THR A 162 20.99 13.36 -1.24
N LEU A 163 20.02 12.68 -1.82
CA LEU A 163 20.17 11.99 -3.11
C LEU A 163 19.89 12.92 -4.31
N GLY A 164 19.37 14.13 -4.08
CA GLY A 164 19.01 15.05 -5.14
C GLY A 164 17.87 14.55 -6.04
N VAL A 165 16.93 13.76 -5.50
CA VAL A 165 15.84 13.12 -6.23
C VAL A 165 14.47 13.64 -5.77
N PRO A 166 13.44 13.64 -6.65
CA PRO A 166 12.11 14.10 -6.27
C PRO A 166 11.45 13.13 -5.28
N VAL A 167 10.65 13.68 -4.35
CA VAL A 167 9.78 12.91 -3.47
C VAL A 167 8.32 13.04 -3.89
N ILE A 168 7.57 11.94 -3.84
CA ILE A 168 6.14 11.88 -4.09
C ILE A 168 5.43 11.73 -2.74
N LYS A 169 4.54 12.67 -2.42
CA LYS A 169 3.74 12.71 -1.19
C LYS A 169 2.26 12.82 -1.53
N GLY A 170 1.39 12.75 -0.53
CA GLY A 170 -0.06 12.83 -0.72
C GLY A 170 -0.57 14.13 -1.35
N ASP A 171 0.17 15.22 -1.21
CA ASP A 171 -0.10 16.55 -1.79
C ASP A 171 0.60 16.79 -3.13
N THR A 172 1.38 15.82 -3.64
CA THR A 172 2.08 15.95 -4.92
C THR A 172 1.08 16.02 -6.06
N PRO A 173 1.16 17.05 -6.95
CA PRO A 173 0.24 17.17 -8.06
C PRO A 173 0.27 15.96 -8.99
N GLN A 174 -0.90 15.51 -9.47
CA GLN A 174 -1.06 14.34 -10.34
C GLN A 174 -0.15 14.39 -11.59
N LYS A 175 0.08 15.60 -12.14
CA LYS A 175 0.98 15.79 -13.28
C LYS A 175 2.44 15.44 -12.97
N ALA A 176 2.89 15.72 -11.74
CA ALA A 176 4.25 15.40 -11.33
C ALA A 176 4.40 13.88 -11.13
N VAL A 177 3.38 13.21 -10.57
CA VAL A 177 3.34 11.75 -10.44
C VAL A 177 3.38 11.08 -11.82
N SER A 178 2.59 11.56 -12.78
CA SER A 178 2.58 11.02 -14.15
C SER A 178 3.92 11.20 -14.88
N TYR A 179 4.65 12.28 -14.60
CA TYR A 179 5.96 12.53 -15.19
C TYR A 179 7.03 11.53 -14.70
N THR A 180 6.98 11.14 -13.45
CA THR A 180 7.90 10.10 -12.90
C THR A 180 7.60 8.73 -13.51
N HIS A 181 6.33 8.39 -13.75
CA HIS A 181 5.93 7.17 -14.43
C HIS A 181 6.39 7.13 -15.90
N LEU A 182 6.32 8.24 -16.63
CA LEU A 182 6.76 8.33 -18.03
C LEU A 182 8.27 8.12 -18.16
N ARG A 183 9.09 8.71 -17.30
CA ARG A 183 10.54 8.46 -17.29
C ARG A 183 10.91 7.02 -17.03
N ALA A 184 10.15 6.33 -16.19
CA ALA A 184 10.34 4.90 -15.94
C ALA A 184 10.07 4.05 -17.20
N HIS A 185 9.16 4.48 -18.08
CA HIS A 185 8.85 3.78 -19.33
C HIS A 185 9.79 4.12 -20.50
N GLU A 186 10.31 5.34 -20.57
CA GLU A 186 11.19 5.75 -21.68
C GLU A 186 12.55 5.06 -21.67
N THR A 187 13.04 4.61 -20.52
CA THR A 187 14.32 3.91 -20.40
C THR A 187 14.25 2.44 -20.85
N LEU A 188 13.05 1.89 -21.05
CA LEU A 188 12.85 0.52 -21.55
C LEU A 188 12.80 0.42 -23.08
N MET A 189 12.89 1.54 -23.81
CA MET A 189 12.77 1.60 -25.27
C MET A 189 14.08 2.00 -26.00
N ASN A 190 15.24 2.02 -25.31
CA ASN A 190 16.54 2.25 -25.97
C ASN A 190 17.49 1.06 -25.78
#